data_8a8b9cb1ef6d59033d400c446c58c878
#
_entry.id   8a8b9cb1ef6d59033d400c446c58c878
#
_cell.length_a   1.000
_cell.length_b   1.000
_cell.length_c   1.000
_cell.angle_alpha   90.00
_cell.angle_beta   90.00
_cell.angle_gamma   90.00
#
_symmetry.space_group_name_H-M   'P 1'
#
loop_
_entity.id
_entity.type
_entity.pdbx_description
1 polymer ?
#
loop_
_entity_poly.entity_id
_entity_poly.type
_entity_poly.pdbx_seq_one_letter_code
_entity_poly.pdbx_strand_id
1 'polypeptide(L)'
;MSSTFTRRELAQMGVLAGVAGLAGGTSLAAGAPSRFSLPTDPAEQNRAMVRLLGTSGEDPVIWSTRGKVFAVKPDGVAELYGMHGSESAWWRQVDEATWVRYSSTVSFFTDIETGEFIDEVKSPFNGRNVQLPASFIRHKEGEWYTPTGHYYGSMKKVFPDHYPDKPLSLEWSLDGDVIRLRSGSKFPPILPQPSLEFVTMFGDASQVFDPAVTTPMGRTAGWNIFSAVRTPYAEMDILPGHVIWHFDAVKVASFDDLDPEYRNKANELTERFEESPQFDEGPSFFERILAARGNRAES
;
A
#
# COMPACT_ATOMS: atom_id res chain seq x y z
N MET A 1 -21.52 -21.53 23.99
CA MET A 1 -21.33 -22.74 23.17
C MET A 1 -20.21 -22.45 22.21
N SER A 2 -19.04 -23.09 22.38
CA SER A 2 -17.86 -22.86 21.53
C SER A 2 -17.96 -23.84 20.34
N SER A 3 -18.23 -23.32 19.13
CA SER A 3 -18.18 -24.10 17.92
C SER A 3 -16.72 -24.15 17.43
N THR A 4 -16.06 -25.26 17.64
CA THR A 4 -14.77 -25.57 17.06
C THR A 4 -14.99 -26.06 15.63
N PHE A 5 -14.54 -25.27 14.66
CA PHE A 5 -14.50 -25.69 13.25
C PHE A 5 -13.61 -26.92 13.08
N THR A 6 -14.09 -27.91 12.37
CA THR A 6 -13.31 -29.10 12.04
C THR A 6 -12.29 -28.76 10.90
N ARG A 7 -11.18 -29.51 10.84
CA ARG A 7 -10.19 -29.38 9.74
C ARG A 7 -10.81 -29.52 8.34
N ARG A 8 -11.96 -30.20 8.24
CA ARG A 8 -12.68 -30.41 6.98
C ARG A 8 -13.48 -29.16 6.57
N GLU A 9 -14.04 -28.42 7.54
CA GLU A 9 -14.75 -27.15 7.30
C GLU A 9 -13.76 -26.03 6.93
N LEU A 10 -12.58 -26.01 7.55
CA LEU A 10 -11.47 -25.12 7.15
C LEU A 10 -10.95 -25.42 5.74
N ALA A 11 -10.89 -26.70 5.35
CA ALA A 11 -10.50 -27.08 3.99
C ALA A 11 -11.58 -26.70 2.94
N GLN A 12 -12.85 -26.69 3.32
CA GLN A 12 -13.94 -26.25 2.43
C GLN A 12 -14.00 -24.71 2.26
N MET A 13 -13.61 -23.93 3.27
CA MET A 13 -13.48 -22.49 3.14
C MET A 13 -12.27 -22.07 2.28
N GLY A 14 -11.23 -22.92 2.19
CA GLY A 14 -10.07 -22.69 1.30
C GLY A 14 -10.32 -23.01 -0.18
N VAL A 15 -11.46 -23.60 -0.55
CA VAL A 15 -11.77 -24.04 -1.93
C VAL A 15 -12.62 -23.03 -2.71
N LEU A 16 -13.06 -21.92 -2.09
CA LEU A 16 -13.75 -20.83 -2.81
C LEU A 16 -12.83 -19.83 -3.51
N ALA A 17 -11.50 -20.04 -3.47
CA ALA A 17 -10.60 -19.46 -4.46
C ALA A 17 -10.66 -20.33 -5.71
N GLY A 18 -11.63 -20.04 -6.58
CA GLY A 18 -11.91 -20.81 -7.78
C GLY A 18 -10.71 -20.96 -8.70
N VAL A 19 -10.14 -22.15 -8.73
CA VAL A 19 -9.47 -22.70 -9.91
C VAL A 19 -10.41 -23.75 -10.49
N ALA A 20 -11.30 -23.28 -11.36
CA ALA A 20 -12.00 -24.16 -12.28
C ALA A 20 -10.95 -24.81 -13.19
N GLY A 21 -10.88 -26.12 -13.10
CA GLY A 21 -10.29 -27.13 -13.94
C GLY A 21 -9.39 -26.73 -15.11
N LEU A 22 -8.14 -27.14 -15.00
CA LEU A 22 -7.41 -27.72 -16.11
C LEU A 22 -6.79 -29.05 -15.63
N ALA A 23 -7.61 -30.08 -15.68
CA ALA A 23 -7.11 -31.47 -15.72
C ALA A 23 -6.52 -31.67 -17.10
N GLY A 24 -5.34 -31.19 -17.33
CA GLY A 24 -4.45 -31.49 -18.42
C GLY A 24 -3.07 -31.43 -17.82
N GLY A 25 -2.45 -32.62 -17.62
CA GLY A 25 -1.10 -32.74 -17.07
C GLY A 25 -0.06 -32.14 -18.00
N THR A 26 0.02 -30.83 -18.02
CA THR A 26 1.22 -30.11 -18.40
C THR A 26 2.03 -29.97 -17.12
N SER A 27 3.08 -30.80 -17.00
CA SER A 27 4.23 -30.49 -16.16
C SER A 27 4.48 -29.00 -16.32
N LEU A 28 4.28 -28.22 -15.24
CA LEU A 28 4.81 -26.89 -15.17
C LEU A 28 6.30 -27.06 -15.38
N ALA A 29 6.77 -26.83 -16.61
CA ALA A 29 8.19 -26.82 -16.91
C ALA A 29 8.81 -25.89 -15.88
N ALA A 30 9.69 -26.41 -15.05
CA ALA A 30 10.50 -25.59 -14.17
C ALA A 30 11.07 -24.48 -15.04
N GLY A 31 10.67 -23.24 -14.79
CA GLY A 31 11.06 -22.10 -15.61
C GLY A 31 12.56 -22.13 -15.79
N ALA A 32 13.05 -21.77 -16.97
CA ALA A 32 14.48 -21.68 -17.22
C ALA A 32 15.12 -20.88 -16.05
N PRO A 33 16.26 -21.34 -15.53
CA PRO A 33 16.92 -20.64 -14.42
C PRO A 33 17.12 -19.17 -14.81
N SER A 34 16.71 -18.27 -13.93
CA SER A 34 16.90 -16.84 -14.16
C SER A 34 18.40 -16.54 -14.35
N ARG A 35 18.71 -15.68 -15.31
CA ARG A 35 20.07 -15.16 -15.53
C ARG A 35 20.47 -14.12 -14.47
N PHE A 36 19.54 -13.70 -13.64
CA PHE A 36 19.74 -12.71 -12.59
C PHE A 36 19.95 -13.38 -11.23
N SER A 37 20.72 -12.73 -10.37
CA SER A 37 20.91 -13.11 -8.97
C SER A 37 20.19 -12.12 -8.07
N LEU A 38 19.55 -12.64 -7.03
CA LEU A 38 18.92 -11.79 -6.03
C LEU A 38 19.96 -11.06 -5.19
N PRO A 39 19.73 -9.79 -4.83
CA PRO A 39 20.63 -9.05 -3.97
C PRO A 39 20.64 -9.66 -2.56
N THR A 40 21.82 -9.85 -1.99
CA THR A 40 22.03 -10.36 -0.63
C THR A 40 22.60 -9.32 0.33
N ASP A 41 23.39 -8.39 -0.21
CA ASP A 41 23.92 -7.27 0.54
C ASP A 41 22.81 -6.26 0.87
N PRO A 42 22.71 -5.73 2.11
CA PRO A 42 21.64 -4.80 2.50
C PRO A 42 21.57 -3.51 1.65
N ALA A 43 22.70 -2.98 1.20
CA ALA A 43 22.71 -1.80 0.35
C ALA A 43 22.22 -2.11 -1.07
N GLU A 44 22.57 -3.28 -1.61
CA GLU A 44 22.04 -3.75 -2.89
C GLU A 44 20.55 -4.06 -2.82
N GLN A 45 20.09 -4.67 -1.73
CA GLN A 45 18.67 -4.90 -1.48
C GLN A 45 17.88 -3.59 -1.44
N ASN A 46 18.42 -2.58 -0.76
CA ASN A 46 17.79 -1.27 -0.71
C ASN A 46 17.75 -0.59 -2.09
N ARG A 47 18.86 -0.63 -2.83
CA ARG A 47 18.91 -0.11 -4.22
C ARG A 47 17.88 -0.80 -5.13
N ALA A 48 17.82 -2.12 -5.11
CA ALA A 48 16.86 -2.89 -5.91
C ALA A 48 15.42 -2.55 -5.55
N MET A 49 15.13 -2.38 -4.26
CA MET A 49 13.80 -1.99 -3.81
C MET A 49 13.44 -0.56 -4.22
N VAL A 50 14.35 0.40 -4.06
CA VAL A 50 14.12 1.78 -4.52
C VAL A 50 13.85 1.81 -6.02
N ARG A 51 14.56 1.04 -6.83
CA ARG A 51 14.29 0.93 -8.26
C ARG A 51 12.95 0.28 -8.59
N LEU A 52 12.58 -0.76 -7.85
CA LEU A 52 11.28 -1.42 -8.02
C LEU A 52 10.11 -0.50 -7.66
N LEU A 53 10.21 0.24 -6.56
CA LEU A 53 9.17 1.17 -6.07
C LEU A 53 9.23 2.54 -6.71
N GLY A 54 10.43 3.02 -6.96
CA GLY A 54 10.73 4.40 -7.27
C GLY A 54 11.48 4.56 -8.58
N THR A 55 12.42 5.48 -8.54
CA THR A 55 13.28 5.87 -9.66
C THR A 55 14.69 6.22 -9.16
N SER A 56 15.68 6.08 -10.02
CA SER A 56 16.99 6.71 -9.85
C SER A 56 17.11 8.04 -10.62
N GLY A 57 16.03 8.47 -11.29
CA GLY A 57 15.92 9.75 -11.97
C GLY A 57 15.33 10.85 -11.07
N GLU A 58 15.09 12.02 -11.67
CA GLU A 58 14.56 13.21 -10.98
C GLU A 58 13.05 13.35 -11.11
N ASP A 59 12.43 12.70 -12.11
CA ASP A 59 11.00 12.75 -12.35
C ASP A 59 10.22 12.01 -11.26
N PRO A 60 9.00 12.45 -10.94
CA PRO A 60 8.14 11.73 -10.02
C PRO A 60 7.75 10.36 -10.56
N VAL A 61 7.65 9.39 -9.67
CA VAL A 61 7.04 8.10 -9.96
C VAL A 61 5.56 8.18 -9.62
N ILE A 62 4.71 7.76 -10.55
CA ILE A 62 3.27 7.83 -10.40
C ILE A 62 2.71 6.41 -10.40
N TRP A 63 1.97 6.09 -9.33
CA TRP A 63 1.26 4.84 -9.18
C TRP A 63 -0.23 5.07 -9.36
N SER A 64 -0.84 4.39 -10.32
CA SER A 64 -2.30 4.32 -10.46
C SER A 64 -2.81 3.12 -9.68
N THR A 65 -3.73 3.35 -8.75
CA THR A 65 -4.21 2.34 -7.80
C THR A 65 -5.70 2.10 -7.99
N ARG A 66 -6.07 0.83 -8.00
CA ARG A 66 -7.48 0.38 -7.93
C ARG A 66 -7.61 -0.60 -6.77
N GLY A 67 -8.77 -0.62 -6.15
CA GLY A 67 -8.97 -1.51 -5.02
C GLY A 67 -10.42 -1.69 -4.64
N LYS A 68 -10.61 -2.51 -3.60
CA LYS A 68 -11.90 -2.77 -2.97
C LYS A 68 -11.75 -2.76 -1.46
N VAL A 69 -12.79 -2.33 -0.80
CA VAL A 69 -12.86 -2.27 0.66
C VAL A 69 -13.90 -3.27 1.16
N PHE A 70 -13.48 -4.09 2.10
CA PHE A 70 -14.30 -5.13 2.71
C PHE A 70 -14.43 -4.91 4.20
N ALA A 71 -15.63 -5.17 4.73
CA ALA A 71 -15.82 -5.37 6.15
C ALA A 71 -15.75 -6.86 6.48
N VAL A 72 -15.03 -7.21 7.52
CA VAL A 72 -14.92 -8.57 8.05
C VAL A 72 -15.50 -8.58 9.46
N LYS A 73 -16.62 -9.27 9.65
CA LYS A 73 -17.31 -9.46 10.93
C LYS A 73 -17.29 -10.94 11.31
N PRO A 74 -17.59 -11.29 12.58
CA PRO A 74 -17.65 -12.69 13.01
C PRO A 74 -18.63 -13.56 12.22
N ASP A 75 -19.67 -12.95 11.65
CA ASP A 75 -20.74 -13.59 10.89
C ASP A 75 -20.55 -13.54 9.37
N GLY A 76 -19.50 -12.90 8.86
CA GLY A 76 -19.21 -12.90 7.43
C GLY A 76 -18.36 -11.73 6.94
N VAL A 77 -18.26 -11.68 5.62
CA VAL A 77 -17.53 -10.63 4.87
C VAL A 77 -18.54 -9.91 3.97
N ALA A 78 -18.48 -8.58 3.97
CA ALA A 78 -19.25 -7.74 3.06
C ALA A 78 -18.30 -6.85 2.26
N GLU A 79 -18.48 -6.79 0.95
CA GLU A 79 -17.87 -5.78 0.09
C GLU A 79 -18.59 -4.46 0.31
N LEU A 80 -17.85 -3.38 0.58
CA LEU A 80 -18.43 -2.09 0.93
C LEU A 80 -18.46 -1.14 -0.27
N TYR A 81 -17.32 -0.94 -0.91
CA TYR A 81 -17.15 -0.02 -2.05
C TYR A 81 -15.81 -0.27 -2.72
N GLY A 82 -15.64 0.27 -3.91
CA GLY A 82 -14.39 0.32 -4.63
C GLY A 82 -13.51 1.50 -4.20
N MET A 83 -12.28 1.50 -4.64
CA MET A 83 -11.32 2.58 -4.44
C MET A 83 -10.56 2.86 -5.72
N HIS A 84 -10.42 4.14 -6.06
CA HIS A 84 -9.55 4.62 -7.12
C HIS A 84 -8.62 5.69 -6.56
N GLY A 85 -7.33 5.50 -6.71
CA GLY A 85 -6.32 6.38 -6.16
C GLY A 85 -5.10 6.50 -7.03
N SER A 86 -4.25 7.45 -6.69
CA SER A 86 -2.88 7.49 -7.15
C SER A 86 -1.95 7.95 -6.05
N GLU A 87 -0.71 7.55 -6.17
CA GLU A 87 0.39 8.09 -5.40
C GLU A 87 1.42 8.65 -6.37
N SER A 88 1.83 9.88 -6.17
CA SER A 88 2.99 10.48 -6.81
C SER A 88 4.12 10.60 -5.79
N ALA A 89 5.31 10.15 -6.16
CA ALA A 89 6.46 10.06 -5.26
C ALA A 89 7.71 10.65 -5.91
N TRP A 90 8.37 11.56 -5.20
CA TRP A 90 9.62 12.20 -5.55
C TRP A 90 10.74 11.57 -4.74
N TRP A 91 11.70 10.98 -5.43
CA TRP A 91 12.82 10.28 -4.83
C TRP A 91 14.08 11.11 -4.92
N ARG A 92 14.81 11.18 -3.85
CA ARG A 92 16.10 11.87 -3.80
C ARG A 92 17.14 10.94 -3.20
N GLN A 93 18.21 10.71 -3.93
CA GLN A 93 19.37 10.02 -3.41
C GLN A 93 20.12 10.93 -2.44
N VAL A 94 20.42 10.43 -1.24
CA VAL A 94 21.13 11.15 -0.17
C VAL A 94 22.61 10.75 -0.18
N ASP A 95 22.88 9.46 -0.34
CA ASP A 95 24.20 8.88 -0.50
C ASP A 95 24.13 7.64 -1.40
N GLU A 96 25.23 6.87 -1.51
CA GLU A 96 25.33 5.72 -2.40
C GLU A 96 24.25 4.65 -2.18
N ALA A 97 23.75 4.50 -0.95
CA ALA A 97 22.83 3.45 -0.55
C ALA A 97 21.55 3.95 0.16
N THR A 98 21.37 5.26 0.24
CA THR A 98 20.25 5.89 1.00
C THR A 98 19.44 6.80 0.09
N TRP A 99 18.13 6.67 0.16
CA TRP A 99 17.17 7.53 -0.52
C TRP A 99 16.15 8.07 0.46
N VAL A 100 15.58 9.23 0.11
CA VAL A 100 14.41 9.78 0.76
C VAL A 100 13.30 9.96 -0.27
N ARG A 101 12.08 9.56 0.09
CA ARG A 101 10.87 9.64 -0.71
C ARG A 101 9.91 10.62 -0.09
N TYR A 102 9.43 11.57 -0.89
CA TYR A 102 8.32 12.45 -0.56
C TYR A 102 7.13 12.03 -1.40
N SER A 103 5.95 11.90 -0.84
CA SER A 103 4.80 11.41 -1.61
C SER A 103 3.51 12.17 -1.34
N SER A 104 2.68 12.22 -2.37
CA SER A 104 1.32 12.75 -2.35
C SER A 104 0.38 11.64 -2.80
N THR A 105 -0.63 11.34 -1.98
CA THR A 105 -1.63 10.29 -2.27
C THR A 105 -3.00 10.92 -2.30
N VAL A 106 -3.75 10.68 -3.38
CA VAL A 106 -5.15 11.04 -3.50
C VAL A 106 -5.96 9.77 -3.73
N SER A 107 -7.07 9.61 -3.01
CA SER A 107 -7.96 8.46 -3.18
C SER A 107 -9.42 8.89 -3.07
N PHE A 108 -10.22 8.35 -3.97
CA PHE A 108 -11.68 8.45 -3.99
C PHE A 108 -12.29 7.07 -3.88
N PHE A 109 -13.55 7.02 -3.50
CA PHE A 109 -14.31 5.78 -3.45
C PHE A 109 -15.22 5.65 -4.66
N THR A 110 -15.52 4.42 -5.03
CA THR A 110 -16.36 4.11 -6.18
C THR A 110 -17.44 3.11 -5.79
N ASP A 111 -18.58 3.21 -6.45
CA ASP A 111 -19.61 2.21 -6.38
C ASP A 111 -19.10 0.89 -6.98
N ILE A 112 -19.41 -0.24 -6.34
CA ILE A 112 -18.89 -1.56 -6.74
C ILE A 112 -19.55 -2.13 -7.98
N GLU A 113 -20.76 -1.69 -8.31
CA GLU A 113 -21.51 -2.18 -9.47
C GLU A 113 -21.28 -1.32 -10.70
N THR A 114 -21.27 0.02 -10.52
CA THR A 114 -21.17 0.96 -11.64
C THR A 114 -19.74 1.46 -11.88
N GLY A 115 -18.89 1.46 -10.84
CA GLY A 115 -17.54 2.05 -10.88
C GLY A 115 -17.52 3.58 -10.79
N GLU A 116 -18.69 4.24 -10.70
CA GLU A 116 -18.80 5.69 -10.56
C GLU A 116 -18.27 6.17 -9.21
N PHE A 117 -17.73 7.39 -9.16
CA PHE A 117 -17.28 7.99 -7.90
C PHE A 117 -18.46 8.28 -6.97
N ILE A 118 -18.29 7.93 -5.68
CA ILE A 118 -19.28 8.15 -4.62
C ILE A 118 -18.65 8.87 -3.45
N ASP A 119 -19.45 9.73 -2.79
CA ASP A 119 -19.07 10.45 -1.57
C ASP A 119 -19.81 9.90 -0.33
N GLU A 120 -20.76 8.98 -0.53
CA GLU A 120 -21.44 8.26 0.54
C GLU A 120 -21.76 6.81 0.15
N VAL A 121 -21.94 5.97 1.14
CA VAL A 121 -22.37 4.59 0.95
C VAL A 121 -23.40 4.21 1.99
N LYS A 122 -24.37 3.37 1.60
CA LYS A 122 -25.31 2.78 2.55
C LYS A 122 -24.67 1.59 3.23
N SER A 123 -24.53 1.65 4.56
CA SER A 123 -23.99 0.54 5.33
C SER A 123 -24.87 -0.72 5.18
N PRO A 124 -24.27 -1.86 4.81
CA PRO A 124 -25.01 -3.13 4.71
C PRO A 124 -25.42 -3.68 6.09
N PHE A 125 -24.91 -3.13 7.19
CA PHE A 125 -25.15 -3.66 8.54
C PHE A 125 -26.25 -2.91 9.29
N ASN A 126 -26.36 -1.59 9.11
CA ASN A 126 -27.35 -0.78 9.84
C ASN A 126 -28.23 0.08 8.94
N GLY A 127 -28.02 0.04 7.63
CA GLY A 127 -28.80 0.75 6.62
C GLY A 127 -28.62 2.27 6.61
N ARG A 128 -27.67 2.82 7.39
CA ARG A 128 -27.37 4.26 7.42
C ARG A 128 -26.52 4.66 6.22
N ASN A 129 -26.74 5.85 5.69
CA ASN A 129 -25.84 6.48 4.77
C ASN A 129 -24.63 7.02 5.55
N VAL A 130 -23.44 6.68 5.10
CA VAL A 130 -22.17 7.06 5.73
C VAL A 130 -21.32 7.80 4.71
N GLN A 131 -20.81 8.96 5.09
CA GLN A 131 -19.97 9.79 4.24
C GLN A 131 -18.58 9.18 4.05
N LEU A 132 -18.10 9.21 2.83
CA LEU A 132 -16.79 8.70 2.40
C LEU A 132 -15.94 9.88 1.91
N PRO A 133 -15.28 10.61 2.82
CA PRO A 133 -14.47 11.74 2.40
C PRO A 133 -13.28 11.27 1.56
N ALA A 134 -13.01 11.97 0.46
CA ALA A 134 -11.80 11.77 -0.31
C ALA A 134 -10.56 11.89 0.60
N SER A 135 -9.57 11.04 0.34
CA SER A 135 -8.30 11.08 1.08
C SER A 135 -7.26 11.86 0.30
N PHE A 136 -6.67 12.86 0.95
CA PHE A 136 -5.52 13.58 0.43
C PHE A 136 -4.43 13.63 1.50
N ILE A 137 -3.33 12.92 1.25
CA ILE A 137 -2.24 12.79 2.20
C ILE A 137 -0.94 13.22 1.52
N ARG A 138 -0.18 14.10 2.19
CA ARG A 138 1.13 14.56 1.73
C ARG A 138 2.19 14.24 2.79
N HIS A 139 3.16 13.40 2.40
CA HIS A 139 4.27 12.96 3.24
C HIS A 139 5.49 13.85 2.99
N LYS A 140 5.47 15.04 3.54
CA LYS A 140 6.52 16.07 3.35
C LYS A 140 7.78 15.83 4.17
N GLU A 141 7.70 15.08 5.28
CA GLU A 141 8.88 14.77 6.09
C GLU A 141 9.84 13.78 5.43
N GLY A 142 9.35 13.12 4.39
CA GLY A 142 10.09 12.09 3.69
C GLY A 142 10.12 10.75 4.42
N GLU A 143 10.04 9.70 3.64
CA GLU A 143 10.29 8.33 4.06
C GLU A 143 11.71 7.95 3.68
N TRP A 144 12.49 7.51 4.66
CA TRP A 144 13.88 7.14 4.48
C TRP A 144 14.01 5.66 4.13
N TYR A 145 14.76 5.38 3.09
CA TYR A 145 15.10 4.05 2.61
C TYR A 145 16.60 3.88 2.76
N THR A 146 17.01 3.07 3.73
CA THR A 146 18.42 2.88 4.10
C THR A 146 18.78 1.40 4.15
N PRO A 147 20.07 1.03 4.11
CA PRO A 147 20.49 -0.36 4.31
C PRO A 147 20.13 -0.95 5.68
N THR A 148 19.67 -0.14 6.62
CA THR A 148 19.28 -0.57 7.97
C THR A 148 17.79 -0.43 8.25
N GLY A 149 16.98 -0.07 7.27
CA GLY A 149 15.52 -0.02 7.40
C GLY A 149 14.85 1.13 6.68
N HIS A 150 13.52 1.12 6.71
CA HIS A 150 12.65 2.13 6.13
C HIS A 150 11.82 2.79 7.24
N TYR A 151 11.74 4.12 7.23
CA TYR A 151 11.06 4.84 8.31
C TYR A 151 10.77 6.31 7.96
N TYR A 152 9.76 6.87 8.59
CA TYR A 152 9.58 8.32 8.70
C TYR A 152 10.34 8.84 9.92
N GLY A 153 11.06 9.94 9.79
CA GLY A 153 11.94 10.46 10.83
C GLY A 153 11.23 10.74 12.16
N SER A 154 10.05 11.37 12.11
CA SER A 154 9.20 11.63 13.28
C SER A 154 8.75 10.33 13.97
N MET A 155 8.41 9.31 13.18
CA MET A 155 7.96 8.03 13.70
C MET A 155 9.10 7.23 14.34
N LYS A 156 10.27 7.19 13.72
CA LYS A 156 11.45 6.55 14.29
C LYS A 156 11.87 7.21 15.62
N LYS A 157 11.79 8.53 15.68
CA LYS A 157 12.09 9.28 16.92
C LYS A 157 11.18 8.90 18.10
N VAL A 158 9.88 8.69 17.83
CA VAL A 158 8.88 8.40 18.86
C VAL A 158 8.80 6.90 19.19
N PHE A 159 9.04 6.04 18.19
CA PHE A 159 8.94 4.58 18.31
C PHE A 159 10.24 3.89 17.85
N PRO A 160 11.39 4.14 18.52
CA PRO A 160 12.67 3.59 18.10
C PRO A 160 12.70 2.04 18.09
N ASP A 161 12.03 1.40 19.02
CA ASP A 161 11.95 -0.08 19.09
C ASP A 161 11.16 -0.68 17.90
N HIS A 162 10.29 0.10 17.28
CA HIS A 162 9.55 -0.32 16.09
C HIS A 162 10.41 -0.23 14.83
N TYR A 163 11.39 0.66 14.81
CA TYR A 163 12.32 0.89 13.70
C TYR A 163 13.78 0.65 14.14
N PRO A 164 14.12 -0.59 14.54
CA PRO A 164 15.47 -0.89 14.98
C PRO A 164 16.47 -0.76 13.84
N ASP A 165 17.67 -0.26 14.15
CA ASP A 165 18.80 -0.23 13.22
C ASP A 165 19.37 -1.64 13.07
N LYS A 166 18.88 -2.37 12.09
CA LYS A 166 19.33 -3.72 11.72
C LYS A 166 19.62 -3.78 10.23
N PRO A 167 20.61 -4.58 9.80
CA PRO A 167 20.82 -4.83 8.38
C PRO A 167 19.52 -5.24 7.70
N LEU A 168 19.21 -4.59 6.59
CA LEU A 168 18.01 -4.84 5.82
C LEU A 168 18.02 -6.29 5.33
N SER A 169 16.90 -6.97 5.51
CA SER A 169 16.68 -8.31 5.00
C SER A 169 15.28 -8.38 4.43
N LEU A 170 15.18 -8.37 3.11
CA LEU A 170 13.92 -8.36 2.38
C LEU A 170 13.63 -9.72 1.77
N GLU A 171 12.35 -10.07 1.69
CA GLU A 171 11.89 -11.33 1.11
C GLU A 171 11.79 -11.22 -0.42
N TRP A 172 12.90 -11.49 -1.10
CA TRP A 172 13.00 -11.50 -2.54
C TRP A 172 12.74 -12.89 -3.13
N SER A 173 12.15 -12.93 -4.33
CA SER A 173 12.10 -14.13 -5.16
C SER A 173 12.19 -13.77 -6.64
N LEU A 174 12.69 -14.73 -7.44
CA LEU A 174 12.72 -14.67 -8.90
C LEU A 174 11.91 -15.85 -9.46
N ASP A 175 11.10 -15.55 -10.48
CA ASP A 175 10.37 -16.53 -11.26
C ASP A 175 10.55 -16.20 -12.75
N GLY A 176 11.52 -16.84 -13.39
CA GLY A 176 12.06 -16.40 -14.67
C GLY A 176 12.70 -15.01 -14.53
N ASP A 177 12.23 -14.07 -15.33
CA ASP A 177 12.68 -12.65 -15.29
C ASP A 177 11.75 -11.76 -14.42
N VAL A 178 10.78 -12.33 -13.72
CA VAL A 178 9.92 -11.56 -12.78
C VAL A 178 10.56 -11.55 -11.41
N ILE A 179 11.00 -10.37 -10.97
CA ILE A 179 11.45 -10.14 -9.60
C ILE A 179 10.23 -9.80 -8.73
N ARG A 180 10.18 -10.37 -7.54
CA ARG A 180 9.16 -10.10 -6.53
C ARG A 180 9.81 -9.73 -5.22
N LEU A 181 9.24 -8.73 -4.57
CA LEU A 181 9.55 -8.35 -3.20
C LEU A 181 8.27 -8.44 -2.38
N ARG A 182 8.31 -9.21 -1.30
CA ARG A 182 7.25 -9.21 -0.30
C ARG A 182 7.64 -8.35 0.87
N SER A 183 6.72 -7.50 1.28
CA SER A 183 6.84 -6.69 2.48
C SER A 183 5.60 -6.88 3.33
N GLY A 184 5.81 -7.04 4.64
CA GLY A 184 4.73 -7.03 5.62
C GLY A 184 5.14 -6.16 6.79
N SER A 185 4.28 -5.23 7.18
CA SER A 185 4.54 -4.34 8.29
C SER A 185 3.37 -4.28 9.27
N LYS A 186 3.72 -4.14 10.55
CA LYS A 186 2.78 -3.65 11.55
C LYS A 186 3.02 -2.16 11.67
N PHE A 187 1.95 -1.39 11.53
CA PHE A 187 2.08 0.03 11.81
C PHE A 187 2.41 0.26 13.29
N PRO A 188 3.20 1.29 13.62
CA PRO A 188 3.43 1.68 15.00
C PRO A 188 2.10 1.96 15.71
N PRO A 189 2.03 1.86 17.04
CA PRO A 189 0.80 2.01 17.83
C PRO A 189 0.34 3.46 17.93
N ILE A 190 0.33 4.18 16.80
CA ILE A 190 -0.27 5.51 16.62
C ILE A 190 -1.77 5.44 16.38
N LEU A 191 -2.25 4.29 15.94
CA LEU A 191 -3.66 4.00 15.73
C LEU A 191 -4.24 3.28 16.95
N PRO A 192 -5.55 3.40 17.21
CA PRO A 192 -6.20 2.78 18.38
C PRO A 192 -6.02 1.26 18.46
N GLN A 193 -5.78 0.61 17.34
CA GLN A 193 -5.52 -0.83 17.23
C GLN A 193 -4.46 -1.10 16.17
N PRO A 194 -3.76 -2.25 16.24
CA PRO A 194 -2.75 -2.59 15.27
C PRO A 194 -3.35 -2.67 13.86
N SER A 195 -2.70 -1.99 12.95
CA SER A 195 -2.95 -2.13 11.51
C SER A 195 -1.81 -2.95 10.91
N LEU A 196 -2.14 -3.78 9.95
CA LEU A 196 -1.20 -4.63 9.23
C LEU A 196 -1.24 -4.25 7.76
N GLU A 197 -0.08 -4.26 7.15
CA GLU A 197 0.06 -4.11 5.71
C GLU A 197 0.82 -5.30 5.16
N PHE A 198 0.35 -5.82 4.03
CA PHE A 198 1.04 -6.85 3.25
C PHE A 198 1.04 -6.41 1.80
N VAL A 199 2.23 -6.22 1.24
CA VAL A 199 2.40 -5.79 -0.15
C VAL A 199 3.35 -6.74 -0.85
N THR A 200 2.98 -7.14 -2.06
CA THR A 200 3.88 -7.80 -3.00
C THR A 200 4.12 -6.86 -4.17
N MET A 201 5.36 -6.58 -4.43
CA MET A 201 5.82 -5.75 -5.53
C MET A 201 6.40 -6.64 -6.61
N PHE A 202 6.16 -6.29 -7.87
CA PHE A 202 6.59 -7.06 -9.03
C PHE A 202 7.27 -6.14 -10.04
N GLY A 203 8.31 -6.64 -10.68
CA GLY A 203 8.98 -5.94 -11.76
C GLY A 203 9.69 -6.91 -12.71
N ASP A 204 10.19 -6.38 -13.80
CA ASP A 204 11.09 -7.08 -14.70
C ASP A 204 12.52 -6.95 -14.16
N ALA A 205 13.16 -8.06 -13.84
CA ALA A 205 14.53 -8.10 -13.34
C ALA A 205 15.51 -7.46 -14.31
N SER A 206 15.27 -7.57 -15.63
CA SER A 206 16.14 -6.92 -16.64
C SER A 206 16.10 -5.39 -16.55
N GLN A 207 14.99 -4.81 -16.13
CA GLN A 207 14.87 -3.38 -15.91
C GLN A 207 15.38 -2.98 -14.50
N VAL A 208 15.00 -3.75 -13.48
CA VAL A 208 15.39 -3.45 -12.09
C VAL A 208 16.90 -3.50 -11.90
N PHE A 209 17.60 -4.41 -12.57
CA PHE A 209 19.06 -4.54 -12.46
C PHE A 209 19.86 -3.80 -13.54
N ASP A 210 19.22 -3.22 -14.56
CA ASP A 210 19.89 -2.42 -15.57
C ASP A 210 20.04 -0.96 -15.12
N PRO A 211 21.25 -0.46 -14.83
CA PRO A 211 21.47 0.91 -14.40
C PRO A 211 21.06 1.98 -15.43
N ALA A 212 20.93 1.60 -16.70
CA ALA A 212 20.48 2.53 -17.76
C ALA A 212 18.98 2.82 -17.70
N VAL A 213 18.19 1.94 -17.06
CA VAL A 213 16.75 2.15 -16.87
C VAL A 213 16.54 2.92 -15.56
N THR A 214 16.25 4.20 -15.62
CA THR A 214 16.09 5.04 -14.42
C THR A 214 14.80 4.72 -13.65
N THR A 215 13.71 4.43 -14.35
CA THR A 215 12.39 4.14 -13.76
C THR A 215 11.85 2.80 -14.28
N PRO A 216 12.27 1.66 -13.69
CA PRO A 216 11.71 0.36 -14.05
C PRO A 216 10.21 0.34 -13.86
N MET A 217 9.49 -0.27 -14.79
CA MET A 217 8.06 -0.51 -14.64
C MET A 217 7.81 -1.48 -13.49
N GLY A 218 6.73 -1.25 -12.74
CA GLY A 218 6.38 -2.05 -11.58
C GLY A 218 4.89 -2.18 -11.37
N ARG A 219 4.54 -3.22 -10.63
CA ARG A 219 3.18 -3.45 -10.11
C ARG A 219 3.26 -3.76 -8.64
N THR A 220 2.21 -3.41 -7.92
CA THR A 220 2.03 -3.85 -6.53
C THR A 220 0.65 -4.45 -6.36
N ALA A 221 0.53 -5.41 -5.46
CA ALA A 221 -0.74 -5.91 -4.97
C ALA A 221 -0.65 -6.04 -3.45
N GLY A 222 -1.67 -5.62 -2.75
CA GLY A 222 -1.56 -5.60 -1.30
C GLY A 222 -2.89 -5.60 -0.56
N TRP A 223 -2.74 -5.75 0.75
CA TRP A 223 -3.82 -5.75 1.72
C TRP A 223 -3.44 -4.86 2.89
N ASN A 224 -4.33 -3.93 3.23
CA ASN A 224 -4.24 -3.18 4.47
C ASN A 224 -5.41 -3.61 5.38
N ILE A 225 -5.08 -4.05 6.60
CA ILE A 225 -6.06 -4.47 7.59
C ILE A 225 -6.12 -3.39 8.66
N PHE A 226 -7.29 -2.81 8.86
CA PHE A 226 -7.54 -1.73 9.82
C PHE A 226 -8.57 -2.14 10.86
N SER A 227 -8.49 -1.49 12.03
CA SER A 227 -9.58 -1.54 13.00
C SER A 227 -10.78 -0.73 12.52
N ALA A 228 -11.98 -1.29 12.70
CA ALA A 228 -13.24 -0.64 12.38
C ALA A 228 -13.67 0.47 13.36
N VAL A 229 -12.85 0.81 14.37
CA VAL A 229 -13.16 1.93 15.31
C VAL A 229 -13.01 3.31 14.70
N ARG A 230 -12.45 3.40 13.48
CA ARG A 230 -12.24 4.67 12.78
C ARG A 230 -13.45 5.04 11.94
N THR A 231 -13.76 6.32 11.90
CA THR A 231 -14.68 6.88 10.90
C THR A 231 -14.10 6.68 9.49
N PRO A 232 -14.89 6.28 8.47
CA PRO A 232 -16.36 6.08 8.52
C PRO A 232 -16.82 4.72 9.07
N TYR A 233 -15.95 3.77 9.32
CA TYR A 233 -16.29 2.37 9.63
C TYR A 233 -17.03 2.19 10.94
N ALA A 234 -16.74 3.03 11.95
CA ALA A 234 -17.47 3.04 13.22
C ALA A 234 -18.96 3.36 13.03
N GLU A 235 -19.27 4.24 12.06
CA GLU A 235 -20.65 4.62 11.72
C GLU A 235 -21.39 3.54 10.95
N MET A 236 -20.66 2.63 10.29
CA MET A 236 -21.22 1.51 9.54
C MET A 236 -21.63 0.31 10.41
N ASP A 237 -21.36 0.34 11.72
CA ASP A 237 -21.62 -0.78 12.64
C ASP A 237 -20.82 -2.06 12.27
N ILE A 238 -19.56 -1.89 11.88
CA ILE A 238 -18.69 -3.01 11.56
C ILE A 238 -18.17 -3.71 12.82
N LEU A 239 -18.15 -3.04 13.97
CA LEU A 239 -17.68 -3.63 15.22
C LEU A 239 -18.65 -4.70 15.78
N PRO A 240 -18.13 -5.80 16.35
CA PRO A 240 -16.71 -6.18 16.38
C PRO A 240 -16.27 -6.71 15.02
N GLY A 241 -15.21 -6.11 14.46
CA GLY A 241 -14.71 -6.53 13.15
C GLY A 241 -13.53 -5.68 12.66
N HIS A 242 -13.13 -5.94 11.44
CA HIS A 242 -12.01 -5.27 10.77
C HIS A 242 -12.44 -4.80 9.38
N VAL A 243 -11.67 -3.87 8.84
CA VAL A 243 -11.77 -3.43 7.45
C VAL A 243 -10.52 -3.87 6.71
N ILE A 244 -10.71 -4.44 5.54
CA ILE A 244 -9.62 -4.82 4.65
C ILE A 244 -9.69 -3.97 3.39
N TRP A 245 -8.61 -3.30 3.08
CA TRP A 245 -8.39 -2.68 1.79
C TRP A 245 -7.52 -3.63 0.96
N HIS A 246 -8.07 -4.17 -0.10
CA HIS A 246 -7.34 -4.90 -1.12
C HIS A 246 -7.09 -3.96 -2.29
N PHE A 247 -5.85 -3.86 -2.74
CA PHE A 247 -5.48 -2.95 -3.81
C PHE A 247 -4.46 -3.56 -4.76
N ASP A 248 -4.54 -3.10 -6.00
CA ASP A 248 -3.54 -3.29 -7.04
C ASP A 248 -3.10 -1.91 -7.53
N ALA A 249 -1.80 -1.74 -7.80
CA ALA A 249 -1.28 -0.53 -8.40
C ALA A 249 -0.26 -0.84 -9.49
N VAL A 250 -0.20 0.04 -10.47
CA VAL A 250 0.77 0.00 -11.57
C VAL A 250 1.46 1.35 -11.69
N LYS A 251 2.76 1.33 -11.99
CA LYS A 251 3.44 2.55 -12.39
C LYS A 251 2.92 3.00 -13.75
N VAL A 252 2.68 4.28 -13.89
CA VAL A 252 2.37 4.95 -15.16
C VAL A 252 3.48 5.92 -15.50
N ALA A 253 3.64 6.26 -16.77
CA ALA A 253 4.77 7.07 -17.22
C ALA A 253 4.63 8.55 -16.84
N SER A 254 3.39 9.05 -16.77
CA SER A 254 3.09 10.45 -16.48
C SER A 254 1.73 10.63 -15.82
N PHE A 255 1.42 11.83 -15.33
CA PHE A 255 0.07 12.18 -14.86
C PHE A 255 -0.97 12.10 -15.97
N ASP A 256 -0.57 12.28 -17.24
CA ASP A 256 -1.47 12.18 -18.38
C ASP A 256 -1.95 10.75 -18.66
N ASP A 257 -1.25 9.74 -18.13
CA ASP A 257 -1.64 8.33 -18.23
C ASP A 257 -2.62 7.89 -17.14
N LEU A 258 -2.92 8.75 -16.17
CA LEU A 258 -3.99 8.49 -15.22
C LEU A 258 -5.35 8.57 -15.91
N ASP A 259 -6.31 7.84 -15.36
CA ASP A 259 -7.71 7.95 -15.78
C ASP A 259 -8.15 9.44 -15.80
N PRO A 260 -8.66 9.97 -16.93
CA PRO A 260 -8.96 11.41 -17.05
C PRO A 260 -10.02 11.91 -16.06
N GLU A 261 -11.03 11.10 -15.75
CA GLU A 261 -12.06 11.45 -14.78
C GLU A 261 -11.48 11.53 -13.36
N TYR A 262 -10.65 10.54 -13.01
CA TYR A 262 -9.92 10.55 -11.75
C TYR A 262 -9.02 11.78 -11.63
N ARG A 263 -8.22 12.09 -12.65
CA ARG A 263 -7.29 13.23 -12.64
C ARG A 263 -8.03 14.56 -12.50
N ASN A 264 -9.15 14.74 -13.19
CA ASN A 264 -9.99 15.93 -13.06
C ASN A 264 -10.49 16.08 -11.62
N LYS A 265 -11.02 15.00 -11.02
CA LYS A 265 -11.51 15.00 -9.64
C LYS A 265 -10.38 15.26 -8.63
N ALA A 266 -9.17 14.77 -8.89
CA ALA A 266 -8.00 15.03 -8.05
C ALA A 266 -7.57 16.51 -8.11
N ASN A 267 -7.59 17.13 -9.28
CA ASN A 267 -7.28 18.56 -9.47
C ASN A 267 -8.36 19.47 -8.87
N GLU A 268 -9.64 19.05 -8.88
CA GLU A 268 -10.72 19.74 -8.16
C GLU A 268 -10.54 19.70 -6.65
N LEU A 269 -10.03 18.56 -6.11
CA LEU A 269 -9.76 18.42 -4.69
C LEU A 269 -8.57 19.27 -4.25
N THR A 270 -7.54 19.39 -5.10
CA THR A 270 -6.32 20.14 -4.78
C THR A 270 -5.54 20.55 -6.02
N GLU A 271 -5.21 21.84 -6.13
CA GLU A 271 -4.31 22.37 -7.16
C GLU A 271 -2.87 21.85 -7.03
N ARG A 272 -2.53 21.23 -5.89
CA ARG A 272 -1.19 20.73 -5.56
C ARG A 272 -1.02 19.22 -5.76
N PHE A 273 -1.93 18.58 -6.48
CA PHE A 273 -1.91 17.15 -6.72
C PHE A 273 -0.60 16.68 -7.39
N GLU A 274 -0.12 17.44 -8.37
CA GLU A 274 1.07 17.12 -9.16
C GLU A 274 2.37 17.75 -8.61
N GLU A 275 2.32 18.37 -7.41
CA GLU A 275 3.47 19.02 -6.78
C GLU A 275 4.12 18.17 -5.70
N SER A 276 5.47 18.22 -5.61
CA SER A 276 6.21 17.58 -4.52
C SER A 276 5.84 18.19 -3.16
N PRO A 277 5.53 17.35 -2.15
CA PRO A 277 5.21 17.84 -0.81
C PRO A 277 6.43 18.27 0.02
N GLN A 278 7.65 18.05 -0.42
CA GLN A 278 8.86 18.32 0.40
C GLN A 278 8.97 19.79 0.86
N PHE A 279 8.35 20.70 0.13
CA PHE A 279 8.37 22.15 0.41
C PHE A 279 7.10 22.65 1.11
N ASP A 280 6.20 21.76 1.52
CA ASP A 280 4.98 22.15 2.23
C ASP A 280 5.34 22.76 3.60
N GLU A 281 4.65 23.83 3.97
CA GLU A 281 4.82 24.44 5.28
C GLU A 281 4.06 23.71 6.40
N GLY A 282 4.41 23.99 7.65
CA GLY A 282 3.72 23.47 8.85
C GLY A 282 4.10 22.02 9.18
N PRO A 283 3.42 21.35 10.11
CA PRO A 283 3.74 20.00 10.55
C PRO A 283 3.37 18.93 9.51
N SER A 284 4.16 17.84 9.45
CA SER A 284 3.90 16.68 8.61
C SER A 284 2.62 15.93 9.01
N PHE A 285 2.19 14.98 8.18
CA PHE A 285 1.04 14.12 8.48
C PHE A 285 1.21 13.36 9.82
N PHE A 286 2.37 12.76 10.04
CA PHE A 286 2.63 12.01 11.28
C PHE A 286 2.83 12.93 12.49
N GLU A 287 3.47 14.08 12.34
CA GLU A 287 3.59 15.05 13.42
C GLU A 287 2.23 15.54 13.91
N ARG A 288 1.27 15.77 13.00
CA ARG A 288 -0.12 16.12 13.39
C ARG A 288 -0.81 15.00 14.17
N ILE A 289 -0.64 13.73 13.74
CA ILE A 289 -1.20 12.58 14.46
C ILE A 289 -0.59 12.45 15.85
N LEU A 290 0.74 12.60 15.96
CA LEU A 290 1.45 12.51 17.23
C LEU A 290 1.04 13.63 18.19
N ALA A 291 0.90 14.88 17.70
CA ALA A 291 0.43 16.00 18.49
C ALA A 291 -1.01 15.79 19.00
N ALA A 292 -1.92 15.34 18.14
CA ALA A 292 -3.30 15.05 18.52
C ALA A 292 -3.40 13.92 19.59
N ARG A 293 -2.43 13.00 19.62
CA ARG A 293 -2.36 11.93 20.61
C ARG A 293 -1.82 12.45 21.96
N GLY A 294 -0.79 13.30 21.95
CA GLY A 294 -0.26 13.93 23.17
C GLY A 294 -1.35 14.65 23.95
N ASN A 295 -2.15 15.45 23.25
CA ASN A 295 -3.27 16.22 23.86
C ASN A 295 -4.37 15.34 24.45
N ARG A 296 -4.54 14.08 23.99
CA ARG A 296 -5.53 13.13 24.57
C ARG A 296 -5.00 12.37 25.80
N ALA A 297 -3.69 12.28 25.96
CA ALA A 297 -3.09 11.59 27.11
C ALA A 297 -3.07 12.49 28.36
N GLU A 298 -3.24 13.82 28.20
CA GLU A 298 -3.26 14.82 29.26
C GLU A 298 -4.69 15.23 29.69
N SER A 299 -5.71 14.75 28.99
CA SER A 299 -7.13 14.99 29.30
C SER A 299 -7.80 13.73 29.90
#